data_6e68165e2f533b9cb71703f0616e598d
#
_entry.id   6e68165e2f533b9cb71703f0616e598d
#
_cell.length_a   1.000
_cell.length_b   1.000
_cell.length_c   1.000
_cell.angle_alpha   90.00
_cell.angle_beta   90.00
_cell.angle_gamma   90.00
#
_symmetry.space_group_name_H-M   'P 1'
#
loop_
_entity.id
_entity.type
_entity.pdbx_description
1 polymer ?
#
loop_
_entity_poly.entity_id
_entity_poly.type
_entity_poly.pdbx_seq_one_letter_code
_entity_poly.pdbx_strand_id
1 'polypeptide(L)'
;MSDIALTVSVLALVAVVGLWIGNIKIRGVGFGIGGVLFGGIFVGHFADQLGLVLSAEMLHFIQEFGLILFVYTIGIQVGPGFFASLRVSGLRLNLFALGIVVMGGLVTAILHKLFDIPLPVVLGIFSGAVTNTPALGAGQQILRDLGIEPGIVDQMGMSYAMAYPFGICGILLSMWLVRVLFRVNVEKEAMDHETTLTNGHMPIKTINIRVDNPNLNNMAIQDVPILNSANIICSRLKRDDMLMVPAPGTVIQQGDLLHLVGQPGDLNNARLVIGQEVDTSLSTRGTDMRVERVVVTNEKVLGKKIRDLQVKERYDVVISRLNRAGVELVASQDASLQFGDILNLVGRPSSIDAVADMVGNAQQKLQQVQMLPVFIGIGLGVLLGSIPVYVPGFPVALKLGLAGGPLIMALILGRIGCIGKLYWFMPPSANLALRELGIVLFLAVVGLKSGGDFVDTLVKGEGMSWVGYGIFITAIPLLTVGILARMFAKMNYLTLCGMLAGSMTDPPALAFANNLHATSGAAALSYATVYPLVMFLRIITPQLLAVLFWGMS
;
A
#
# COMPACT_ATOMS: atom_id res chain seq x y z
N MET A 1 -39.94 0.27 17.15
CA MET A 1 -38.87 -0.33 16.32
C MET A 1 -38.10 -1.31 17.19
N SER A 2 -37.61 -2.41 16.63
CA SER A 2 -36.68 -3.24 17.39
C SER A 2 -35.33 -2.49 17.53
N ASP A 3 -34.56 -2.78 18.56
CA ASP A 3 -33.25 -2.14 18.82
C ASP A 3 -32.30 -2.32 17.64
N ILE A 4 -32.35 -3.46 16.95
CA ILE A 4 -31.58 -3.73 15.75
C ILE A 4 -31.98 -2.78 14.63
N ALA A 5 -33.29 -2.65 14.36
CA ALA A 5 -33.79 -1.78 13.30
C ALA A 5 -33.46 -0.28 13.57
N LEU A 6 -33.55 0.13 14.83
CA LEU A 6 -33.17 1.50 15.23
C LEU A 6 -31.67 1.72 15.00
N THR A 7 -30.82 0.82 15.49
CA THR A 7 -29.36 0.93 15.34
C THR A 7 -28.93 0.96 13.88
N VAL A 8 -29.49 0.07 13.03
CA VAL A 8 -29.18 0.03 11.60
C VAL A 8 -29.64 1.32 10.90
N SER A 9 -30.83 1.83 11.25
CA SER A 9 -31.36 3.08 10.66
C SER A 9 -30.50 4.29 11.04
N VAL A 10 -30.07 4.40 12.29
CA VAL A 10 -29.19 5.47 12.75
C VAL A 10 -27.81 5.37 12.06
N LEU A 11 -27.24 4.16 11.95
CA LEU A 11 -25.96 3.98 11.24
C LEU A 11 -26.08 4.32 9.75
N ALA A 12 -27.17 3.95 9.10
CA ALA A 12 -27.42 4.33 7.71
C ALA A 12 -27.51 5.86 7.55
N LEU A 13 -28.21 6.54 8.47
CA LEU A 13 -28.28 8.00 8.49
C LEU A 13 -26.89 8.63 8.68
N VAL A 14 -26.10 8.11 9.62
CA VAL A 14 -24.72 8.57 9.84
C VAL A 14 -23.88 8.40 8.58
N ALA A 15 -23.97 7.24 7.91
CA ALA A 15 -23.24 7.00 6.67
C ALA A 15 -23.64 8.01 5.57
N VAL A 16 -24.94 8.26 5.38
CA VAL A 16 -25.43 9.24 4.39
C VAL A 16 -24.92 10.64 4.69
N VAL A 17 -25.13 11.12 5.91
CA VAL A 17 -24.70 12.47 6.34
C VAL A 17 -23.18 12.58 6.25
N GLY A 18 -22.46 11.56 6.72
CA GLY A 18 -21.01 11.56 6.77
C GLY A 18 -20.36 11.52 5.38
N LEU A 19 -20.86 10.69 4.47
CA LEU A 19 -20.38 10.65 3.10
C LEU A 19 -20.73 11.95 2.35
N TRP A 20 -21.87 12.56 2.64
CA TRP A 20 -22.20 13.88 2.11
C TRP A 20 -21.21 14.95 2.59
N ILE A 21 -20.90 15.01 3.89
CA ILE A 21 -19.86 15.89 4.46
C ILE A 21 -18.50 15.60 3.81
N GLY A 22 -18.15 14.32 3.66
CA GLY A 22 -16.87 13.89 3.08
C GLY A 22 -16.68 14.31 1.62
N ASN A 23 -17.78 14.47 0.88
CA ASN A 23 -17.75 14.91 -0.52
C ASN A 23 -17.60 16.44 -0.67
N ILE A 24 -17.74 17.22 0.39
CA ILE A 24 -17.51 18.66 0.37
C ILE A 24 -16.01 18.90 0.19
N LYS A 25 -15.63 19.49 -0.94
CA LYS A 25 -14.23 19.81 -1.28
C LYS A 25 -13.99 21.32 -1.18
N ILE A 26 -13.02 21.70 -0.37
CA ILE A 26 -12.55 23.09 -0.29
C ILE A 26 -11.20 23.17 -1.02
N ARG A 27 -11.14 23.89 -2.12
CA ARG A 27 -9.96 23.99 -3.00
C ARG A 27 -9.40 22.61 -3.45
N GLY A 28 -10.30 21.66 -3.70
CA GLY A 28 -9.94 20.32 -4.16
C GLY A 28 -9.59 19.31 -3.05
N VAL A 29 -9.55 19.73 -1.80
CA VAL A 29 -9.30 18.86 -0.62
C VAL A 29 -10.60 18.66 0.14
N GLY A 30 -10.92 17.43 0.52
CA GLY A 30 -12.09 17.06 1.31
C GLY A 30 -11.74 15.97 2.33
N PHE A 31 -12.64 15.78 3.29
CA PHE A 31 -12.46 14.74 4.32
C PHE A 31 -12.59 13.31 3.77
N GLY A 32 -13.15 13.17 2.55
CA GLY A 32 -13.39 11.85 1.98
C GLY A 32 -14.23 10.99 2.93
N ILE A 33 -13.85 9.72 3.08
CA ILE A 33 -14.55 8.77 3.95
C ILE A 33 -14.46 9.16 5.45
N GLY A 34 -13.47 9.96 5.84
CA GLY A 34 -13.33 10.52 7.21
C GLY A 34 -14.50 11.42 7.59
N GLY A 35 -15.26 11.95 6.62
CA GLY A 35 -16.50 12.70 6.85
C GLY A 35 -17.53 11.90 7.65
N VAL A 36 -17.50 10.57 7.60
CA VAL A 36 -18.40 9.69 8.36
C VAL A 36 -18.24 9.86 9.87
N LEU A 37 -17.03 10.13 10.35
CA LEU A 37 -16.79 10.45 11.75
C LEU A 37 -17.59 11.69 12.17
N PHE A 38 -17.52 12.78 11.40
CA PHE A 38 -18.23 14.03 11.68
C PHE A 38 -19.74 13.88 11.51
N GLY A 39 -20.19 13.08 10.53
CA GLY A 39 -21.59 12.68 10.40
C GLY A 39 -22.08 11.93 11.65
N GLY A 40 -21.26 11.02 12.18
CA GLY A 40 -21.52 10.30 13.43
C GLY A 40 -21.61 11.23 14.64
N ILE A 41 -20.67 12.17 14.78
CA ILE A 41 -20.69 13.20 15.85
C ILE A 41 -21.96 14.03 15.77
N PHE A 42 -22.31 14.50 14.56
CA PHE A 42 -23.51 15.30 14.35
C PHE A 42 -24.78 14.53 14.74
N VAL A 43 -24.98 13.35 14.19
CA VAL A 43 -26.14 12.50 14.50
C VAL A 43 -26.14 12.07 15.97
N GLY A 44 -24.96 11.74 16.54
CA GLY A 44 -24.82 11.38 17.95
C GLY A 44 -25.21 12.47 18.91
N HIS A 45 -24.84 13.72 18.61
CA HIS A 45 -25.24 14.88 19.39
C HIS A 45 -26.77 15.05 19.44
N PHE A 46 -27.46 14.93 18.29
CA PHE A 46 -28.92 14.99 18.27
C PHE A 46 -29.59 13.75 18.89
N ALA A 47 -29.00 12.57 18.73
CA ALA A 47 -29.50 11.35 19.33
C ALA A 47 -29.48 11.44 20.86
N ASP A 48 -28.42 12.00 21.41
CA ASP A 48 -28.28 12.24 22.86
C ASP A 48 -29.33 13.25 23.36
N GLN A 49 -29.51 14.38 22.67
CA GLN A 49 -30.53 15.37 23.01
C GLN A 49 -31.95 14.82 22.93
N LEU A 50 -32.22 13.88 22.01
CA LEU A 50 -33.52 13.22 21.88
C LEU A 50 -33.71 12.05 22.85
N GLY A 51 -32.70 11.73 23.67
CA GLY A 51 -32.73 10.61 24.61
C GLY A 51 -32.79 9.25 23.93
N LEU A 52 -32.26 9.11 22.69
CA LEU A 52 -32.22 7.86 21.95
C LEU A 52 -31.14 6.94 22.55
N VAL A 53 -31.56 5.84 23.15
CA VAL A 53 -30.63 4.84 23.69
C VAL A 53 -30.38 3.77 22.63
N LEU A 54 -29.13 3.67 22.17
CA LEU A 54 -28.67 2.64 21.25
C LEU A 54 -27.99 1.50 22.05
N SER A 55 -28.11 0.26 21.57
CA SER A 55 -27.46 -0.88 22.21
C SER A 55 -25.94 -0.77 22.13
N ALA A 56 -25.28 -0.61 23.29
CA ALA A 56 -23.82 -0.52 23.39
C ALA A 56 -23.12 -1.78 22.84
N GLU A 57 -23.70 -2.97 23.06
CA GLU A 57 -23.15 -4.25 22.59
C GLU A 57 -23.16 -4.33 21.05
N MET A 58 -24.29 -3.92 20.43
CA MET A 58 -24.39 -3.89 18.96
C MET A 58 -23.41 -2.89 18.35
N LEU A 59 -23.32 -1.69 18.90
CA LEU A 59 -22.36 -0.69 18.45
C LEU A 59 -20.93 -1.20 18.59
N HIS A 60 -20.59 -1.85 19.70
CA HIS A 60 -19.27 -2.43 19.90
C HIS A 60 -18.96 -3.52 18.87
N PHE A 61 -19.89 -4.46 18.65
CA PHE A 61 -19.71 -5.50 17.64
C PHE A 61 -19.50 -4.92 16.23
N ILE A 62 -20.31 -3.93 15.84
CA ILE A 62 -20.21 -3.29 14.52
C ILE A 62 -18.88 -2.55 14.37
N GLN A 63 -18.43 -1.87 15.43
CA GLN A 63 -17.14 -1.19 15.46
C GLN A 63 -15.98 -2.15 15.23
N GLU A 64 -15.93 -3.25 16.01
CA GLU A 64 -14.84 -4.24 15.93
C GLU A 64 -14.87 -5.00 14.59
N PHE A 65 -16.04 -5.39 14.12
CA PHE A 65 -16.19 -6.07 12.83
C PHE A 65 -15.77 -5.16 11.66
N GLY A 66 -16.16 -3.87 11.71
CA GLY A 66 -15.72 -2.87 10.74
C GLY A 66 -14.19 -2.70 10.72
N LEU A 67 -13.57 -2.65 11.90
CA LEU A 67 -12.12 -2.56 12.05
C LEU A 67 -11.42 -3.78 11.44
N ILE A 68 -11.89 -4.99 11.74
CA ILE A 68 -11.33 -6.25 11.20
C ILE A 68 -11.39 -6.27 9.67
N LEU A 69 -12.55 -5.97 9.09
CA LEU A 69 -12.72 -5.91 7.63
C LEU A 69 -11.76 -4.91 7.00
N PHE A 70 -11.66 -3.73 7.58
CA PHE A 70 -10.82 -2.65 7.10
C PHE A 70 -9.33 -3.03 7.11
N VAL A 71 -8.81 -3.50 8.24
CA VAL A 71 -7.38 -3.82 8.35
C VAL A 71 -6.99 -5.07 7.55
N TYR A 72 -7.89 -6.06 7.48
CA TYR A 72 -7.67 -7.27 6.69
C TYR A 72 -7.56 -6.97 5.19
N THR A 73 -8.49 -6.16 4.67
CA THR A 73 -8.47 -5.77 3.24
C THR A 73 -7.22 -4.98 2.87
N ILE A 74 -6.76 -4.09 3.74
CA ILE A 74 -5.47 -3.40 3.56
C ILE A 74 -4.32 -4.42 3.52
N GLY A 75 -4.27 -5.35 4.46
CA GLY A 75 -3.21 -6.36 4.52
C GLY A 75 -3.13 -7.22 3.25
N ILE A 76 -4.27 -7.67 2.72
CA ILE A 76 -4.32 -8.44 1.46
C ILE A 76 -3.83 -7.61 0.27
N GLN A 77 -4.22 -6.35 0.18
CA GLN A 77 -3.80 -5.45 -0.92
C GLN A 77 -2.29 -5.19 -0.90
N VAL A 78 -1.74 -4.99 0.28
CA VAL A 78 -0.36 -4.56 0.50
C VAL A 78 0.61 -5.74 0.55
N GLY A 79 0.15 -6.92 0.99
CA GLY A 79 0.96 -8.12 1.24
C GLY A 79 1.93 -8.51 0.13
N PRO A 80 1.51 -8.59 -1.14
CA PRO A 80 2.39 -8.95 -2.25
C PRO A 80 3.59 -8.02 -2.43
N GLY A 81 3.41 -6.71 -2.21
CA GLY A 81 4.45 -5.69 -2.36
C GLY A 81 5.25 -5.38 -1.08
N PHE A 82 4.76 -5.76 0.10
CA PHE A 82 5.33 -5.36 1.39
C PHE A 82 6.82 -5.67 1.52
N PHE A 83 7.20 -6.92 1.30
CA PHE A 83 8.59 -7.34 1.43
C PHE A 83 9.48 -6.85 0.28
N ALA A 84 8.90 -6.59 -0.89
CA ALA A 84 9.62 -6.01 -2.02
C ALA A 84 9.98 -4.53 -1.74
N SER A 85 9.08 -3.78 -1.10
CA SER A 85 9.32 -2.39 -0.71
C SER A 85 10.41 -2.21 0.35
N LEU A 86 10.68 -3.24 1.13
CA LEU A 86 11.75 -3.25 2.14
C LEU A 86 13.14 -3.56 1.56
N ARG A 87 13.24 -3.98 0.28
CA ARG A 87 14.53 -4.26 -0.38
C ARG A 87 15.22 -2.95 -0.83
N VAL A 88 16.44 -3.09 -1.33
CA VAL A 88 17.44 -2.03 -1.54
C VAL A 88 16.92 -0.69 -2.08
N SER A 89 15.97 -0.68 -3.01
CA SER A 89 15.45 0.56 -3.62
C SER A 89 14.47 1.33 -2.71
N GLY A 90 13.72 0.63 -1.86
CA GLY A 90 12.75 1.22 -0.94
C GLY A 90 13.29 1.52 0.46
N LEU A 91 14.44 0.94 0.83
CA LEU A 91 14.98 1.02 2.18
C LEU A 91 15.19 2.47 2.65
N ARG A 92 15.75 3.31 1.81
CA ARG A 92 16.02 4.72 2.14
C ARG A 92 14.72 5.50 2.44
N LEU A 93 13.69 5.33 1.61
CA LEU A 93 12.38 5.95 1.83
C LEU A 93 11.73 5.43 3.11
N ASN A 94 11.79 4.13 3.34
CA ASN A 94 11.24 3.49 4.54
C ASN A 94 11.96 3.92 5.82
N LEU A 95 13.27 4.21 5.78
CA LEU A 95 14.00 4.75 6.93
C LEU A 95 13.55 6.18 7.29
N PHE A 96 13.34 7.05 6.31
CA PHE A 96 12.77 8.38 6.56
C PHE A 96 11.33 8.29 7.09
N ALA A 97 10.52 7.41 6.52
CA ALA A 97 9.16 7.18 6.98
C ALA A 97 9.13 6.63 8.42
N LEU A 98 10.00 5.68 8.77
CA LEU A 98 10.22 5.22 10.15
C LEU A 98 10.57 6.39 11.07
N GLY A 99 11.48 7.26 10.63
CA GLY A 99 11.86 8.48 11.37
C GLY A 99 10.66 9.37 11.68
N ILE A 100 9.74 9.57 10.71
CA ILE A 100 8.49 10.33 10.93
C ILE A 100 7.61 9.64 11.97
N VAL A 101 7.44 8.31 11.90
CA VAL A 101 6.59 7.57 12.85
C VAL A 101 7.18 7.63 14.26
N VAL A 102 8.47 7.35 14.41
CA VAL A 102 9.16 7.38 15.71
C VAL A 102 9.11 8.77 16.32
N MET A 103 9.41 9.80 15.52
CA MET A 103 9.37 11.20 15.99
C MET A 103 7.94 11.60 16.39
N GLY A 104 6.92 11.18 15.64
CA GLY A 104 5.52 11.40 16.01
C GLY A 104 5.16 10.76 17.36
N GLY A 105 5.61 9.53 17.61
CA GLY A 105 5.45 8.86 18.90
C GLY A 105 6.21 9.58 20.03
N LEU A 106 7.44 10.04 19.78
CA LEU A 106 8.22 10.80 20.75
C LEU A 106 7.58 12.14 21.11
N VAL A 107 7.12 12.90 20.11
CA VAL A 107 6.38 14.16 20.34
C VAL A 107 5.13 13.90 21.17
N THR A 108 4.38 12.84 20.88
CA THR A 108 3.20 12.44 21.66
C THR A 108 3.56 12.13 23.10
N ALA A 109 4.63 11.37 23.31
CA ALA A 109 5.13 11.01 24.65
C ALA A 109 5.57 12.25 25.46
N ILE A 110 6.24 13.21 24.80
CA ILE A 110 6.67 14.47 25.42
C ILE A 110 5.44 15.31 25.81
N LEU A 111 4.47 15.45 24.91
CA LEU A 111 3.24 16.21 25.19
C LEU A 111 2.44 15.59 26.33
N HIS A 112 2.30 14.25 26.36
CA HIS A 112 1.65 13.55 27.47
C HIS A 112 2.27 13.92 28.83
N LYS A 113 3.62 13.85 28.93
CA LYS A 113 4.34 14.14 30.19
C LYS A 113 4.40 15.62 30.54
N LEU A 114 4.50 16.50 29.54
CA LEU A 114 4.70 17.95 29.78
C LEU A 114 3.39 18.63 30.21
N PHE A 115 2.28 18.17 29.67
CA PHE A 115 0.95 18.79 29.88
C PHE A 115 -0.02 17.89 30.66
N ASP A 116 0.45 16.77 31.20
CA ASP A 116 -0.35 15.78 31.96
C ASP A 116 -1.65 15.37 31.24
N ILE A 117 -1.57 15.22 29.88
CA ILE A 117 -2.73 14.87 29.07
C ILE A 117 -3.13 13.43 29.36
N PRO A 118 -4.40 13.11 29.67
CA PRO A 118 -4.82 11.73 29.90
C PRO A 118 -4.42 10.80 28.76
N LEU A 119 -3.96 9.59 29.08
CA LEU A 119 -3.44 8.64 28.10
C LEU A 119 -4.42 8.33 26.97
N PRO A 120 -5.73 8.07 27.19
CA PRO A 120 -6.68 7.88 26.10
C PRO A 120 -6.78 9.10 25.17
N VAL A 121 -6.77 10.30 25.75
CA VAL A 121 -6.85 11.57 24.99
C VAL A 121 -5.63 11.74 24.11
N VAL A 122 -4.41 11.59 24.64
CA VAL A 122 -3.19 11.79 23.83
C VAL A 122 -3.04 10.74 22.74
N LEU A 123 -3.47 9.50 22.96
CA LEU A 123 -3.48 8.46 21.92
C LEU A 123 -4.50 8.76 20.81
N GLY A 124 -5.64 9.36 21.16
CA GLY A 124 -6.61 9.83 20.20
C GLY A 124 -6.07 11.00 19.37
N ILE A 125 -5.47 12.02 20.03
CA ILE A 125 -4.81 13.14 19.34
C ILE A 125 -3.73 12.62 18.38
N PHE A 126 -2.89 11.69 18.83
CA PHE A 126 -1.87 11.06 17.96
C PHE A 126 -2.51 10.43 16.73
N SER A 127 -3.50 9.56 16.92
CA SER A 127 -4.13 8.82 15.83
C SER A 127 -4.83 9.75 14.82
N GLY A 128 -5.46 10.84 15.31
CA GLY A 128 -6.10 11.88 14.51
C GLY A 128 -5.10 12.74 13.75
N ALA A 129 -4.05 13.22 14.44
CA ALA A 129 -3.00 14.05 13.85
C ALA A 129 -2.23 13.35 12.72
N VAL A 130 -2.14 12.01 12.77
CA VAL A 130 -1.51 11.20 11.72
C VAL A 130 -2.50 10.56 10.76
N THR A 131 -3.78 10.95 10.83
CA THR A 131 -4.87 10.50 9.96
C THR A 131 -5.03 8.97 9.87
N ASN A 132 -4.67 8.23 10.95
CA ASN A 132 -4.62 6.77 10.93
C ASN A 132 -5.75 6.14 11.77
N THR A 133 -6.83 5.75 11.10
CA THR A 133 -7.98 5.08 11.72
C THR A 133 -7.65 3.72 12.35
N PRO A 134 -6.80 2.84 11.77
CA PRO A 134 -6.37 1.62 12.44
C PRO A 134 -5.61 1.86 13.75
N ALA A 135 -4.84 2.94 13.84
CA ALA A 135 -4.16 3.33 15.09
C ALA A 135 -5.15 3.67 16.20
N LEU A 136 -6.26 4.35 15.85
CA LEU A 136 -7.34 4.60 16.79
C LEU A 136 -7.92 3.29 17.33
N GLY A 137 -8.29 2.36 16.43
CA GLY A 137 -8.85 1.07 16.84
C GLY A 137 -7.88 0.24 17.69
N ALA A 138 -6.62 0.18 17.33
CA ALA A 138 -5.57 -0.52 18.07
C ALA A 138 -5.35 0.10 19.47
N GLY A 139 -5.37 1.43 19.56
CA GLY A 139 -5.27 2.15 20.83
C GLY A 139 -6.48 1.91 21.74
N GLN A 140 -7.69 1.97 21.19
CA GLN A 140 -8.90 1.66 21.97
C GLN A 140 -8.88 0.22 22.47
N GLN A 141 -8.42 -0.73 21.66
CA GLN A 141 -8.34 -2.13 22.05
C GLN A 141 -7.36 -2.35 23.20
N ILE A 142 -6.13 -1.81 23.11
CA ILE A 142 -5.14 -1.97 24.18
C ILE A 142 -5.60 -1.31 25.49
N LEU A 143 -6.27 -0.16 25.43
CA LEU A 143 -6.81 0.50 26.62
C LEU A 143 -7.89 -0.35 27.32
N ARG A 144 -8.76 -1.03 26.54
CA ARG A 144 -9.73 -1.99 27.08
C ARG A 144 -9.05 -3.22 27.68
N ASP A 145 -8.02 -3.77 27.01
CA ASP A 145 -7.24 -4.90 27.51
C ASP A 145 -6.50 -4.56 28.83
N LEU A 146 -6.15 -3.29 29.03
CA LEU A 146 -5.60 -2.74 30.28
C LEU A 146 -6.67 -2.49 31.35
N GLY A 147 -7.96 -2.72 31.05
CA GLY A 147 -9.06 -2.59 32.01
C GLY A 147 -9.56 -1.15 32.22
N ILE A 148 -9.25 -0.23 31.30
CA ILE A 148 -9.77 1.15 31.35
C ILE A 148 -11.27 1.16 31.06
N GLU A 149 -12.01 1.94 31.81
CA GLU A 149 -13.46 2.06 31.69
C GLU A 149 -13.88 2.50 30.27
N PRO A 150 -14.92 1.88 29.68
CA PRO A 150 -15.34 2.16 28.31
C PRO A 150 -15.61 3.65 28.03
N GLY A 151 -16.22 4.39 28.96
CA GLY A 151 -16.48 5.83 28.80
C GLY A 151 -15.20 6.66 28.66
N ILE A 152 -14.13 6.27 29.35
CA ILE A 152 -12.82 6.92 29.24
C ILE A 152 -12.15 6.56 27.91
N VAL A 153 -12.27 5.29 27.46
CA VAL A 153 -11.75 4.86 26.16
C VAL A 153 -12.45 5.59 25.01
N ASP A 154 -13.72 5.90 25.12
CA ASP A 154 -14.48 6.61 24.10
C ASP A 154 -13.99 8.08 23.91
N GLN A 155 -13.35 8.70 24.93
CA GLN A 155 -12.68 10.01 24.80
C GLN A 155 -11.56 9.99 23.74
N MET A 156 -10.95 8.83 23.49
CA MET A 156 -9.98 8.66 22.41
C MET A 156 -10.59 8.94 21.03
N GLY A 157 -11.87 8.56 20.80
CA GLY A 157 -12.58 8.88 19.57
C GLY A 157 -12.83 10.37 19.40
N MET A 158 -13.19 11.05 20.48
CA MET A 158 -13.43 12.49 20.50
C MET A 158 -12.14 13.29 20.19
N SER A 159 -11.05 12.99 20.88
CA SER A 159 -9.76 13.66 20.67
C SER A 159 -9.16 13.35 19.31
N TYR A 160 -9.40 12.16 18.77
CA TYR A 160 -9.11 11.82 17.38
C TYR A 160 -9.83 12.76 16.40
N ALA A 161 -11.14 12.94 16.60
CA ALA A 161 -11.94 13.78 15.73
C ALA A 161 -11.50 15.26 15.75
N MET A 162 -11.06 15.76 16.90
CA MET A 162 -10.55 17.13 17.03
C MET A 162 -9.21 17.35 16.34
N ALA A 163 -8.30 16.37 16.38
CA ALA A 163 -6.99 16.46 15.75
C ALA A 163 -7.00 16.16 14.24
N TYR A 164 -7.98 15.37 13.75
CA TYR A 164 -8.03 14.87 12.38
C TYR A 164 -8.08 15.93 11.28
N PRO A 165 -8.87 17.01 11.38
CA PRO A 165 -8.91 18.06 10.34
C PRO A 165 -7.56 18.71 10.11
N PHE A 166 -6.84 19.01 11.20
CA PHE A 166 -5.50 19.56 11.07
C PHE A 166 -4.50 18.51 10.54
N GLY A 167 -4.69 17.24 10.86
CA GLY A 167 -3.90 16.15 10.28
C GLY A 167 -3.83 16.28 8.77
N ILE A 168 -4.98 16.35 8.08
CA ILE A 168 -5.05 16.51 6.62
C ILE A 168 -4.43 17.84 6.17
N CYS A 169 -4.88 18.95 6.72
CA CYS A 169 -4.39 20.28 6.33
C CYS A 169 -2.90 20.46 6.62
N GLY A 170 -2.43 19.93 7.75
CA GLY A 170 -1.04 20.03 8.19
C GLY A 170 -0.07 19.29 7.28
N ILE A 171 -0.47 18.14 6.72
CA ILE A 171 0.34 17.42 5.73
C ILE A 171 0.54 18.29 4.48
N LEU A 172 -0.54 18.84 3.94
CA LEU A 172 -0.51 19.71 2.75
C LEU A 172 0.30 20.98 3.00
N LEU A 173 0.11 21.58 4.17
CA LEU A 173 0.85 22.77 4.59
C LEU A 173 2.35 22.45 4.74
N SER A 174 2.72 21.31 5.28
CA SER A 174 4.11 20.87 5.40
C SER A 174 4.76 20.69 4.04
N MET A 175 4.07 20.07 3.07
CA MET A 175 4.56 19.96 1.68
C MET A 175 4.75 21.34 1.06
N TRP A 176 3.76 22.22 1.21
CA TRP A 176 3.84 23.59 0.70
C TRP A 176 5.00 24.36 1.33
N LEU A 177 5.18 24.26 2.66
CA LEU A 177 6.25 24.96 3.37
C LEU A 177 7.63 24.51 2.92
N VAL A 178 7.83 23.21 2.73
CA VAL A 178 9.08 22.66 2.16
C VAL A 178 9.31 23.21 0.75
N ARG A 179 8.27 23.29 -0.09
CA ARG A 179 8.35 23.88 -1.43
C ARG A 179 8.84 25.34 -1.38
N VAL A 180 8.25 26.14 -0.50
CA VAL A 180 8.59 27.57 -0.35
C VAL A 180 10.02 27.73 0.20
N LEU A 181 10.38 26.98 1.25
CA LEU A 181 11.67 27.04 1.91
C LEU A 181 12.83 26.73 0.95
N PHE A 182 12.66 25.73 0.10
CA PHE A 182 13.69 25.31 -0.87
C PHE A 182 13.48 25.92 -2.27
N ARG A 183 12.51 26.83 -2.44
CA ARG A 183 12.18 27.48 -3.74
C ARG A 183 12.07 26.47 -4.88
N VAL A 184 11.33 25.39 -4.65
CA VAL A 184 11.25 24.24 -5.56
C VAL A 184 10.50 24.61 -6.84
N ASN A 185 11.14 24.37 -7.98
CA ASN A 185 10.47 24.34 -9.30
C ASN A 185 10.02 22.91 -9.58
N VAL A 186 8.69 22.70 -9.61
CA VAL A 186 8.08 21.37 -9.74
C VAL A 186 8.37 20.74 -11.10
N GLU A 187 8.37 21.53 -12.18
CA GLU A 187 8.65 21.04 -13.53
C GLU A 187 10.10 20.55 -13.66
N LYS A 188 11.04 21.28 -13.08
CA LYS A 188 12.45 20.86 -13.06
C LYS A 188 12.61 19.56 -12.26
N GLU A 189 11.96 19.45 -11.09
CA GLU A 189 11.98 18.22 -10.28
C GLU A 189 11.36 17.02 -11.01
N ALA A 190 10.33 17.24 -11.83
CA ALA A 190 9.74 16.19 -12.65
C ALA A 190 10.71 15.72 -13.74
N MET A 191 11.39 16.64 -14.44
CA MET A 191 12.43 16.32 -15.42
C MET A 191 13.62 15.60 -14.78
N ASP A 192 14.09 16.08 -13.62
CA ASP A 192 15.19 15.46 -12.88
C ASP A 192 14.81 14.05 -12.38
N HIS A 193 13.55 13.85 -12.01
CA HIS A 193 13.04 12.52 -11.66
C HIS A 193 13.05 11.59 -12.88
N GLU A 194 12.58 12.06 -14.03
CA GLU A 194 12.56 11.30 -15.28
C GLU A 194 13.97 10.94 -15.74
N THR A 195 14.93 11.87 -15.62
CA THR A 195 16.35 11.60 -15.90
C THR A 195 17.00 10.67 -14.88
N THR A 196 16.62 10.77 -13.59
CA THR A 196 17.09 9.85 -12.54
C THR A 196 16.51 8.46 -12.73
N LEU A 197 15.25 8.38 -13.14
CA LEU A 197 14.66 7.16 -13.63
C LEU A 197 15.44 6.60 -14.84
N THR A 198 16.03 7.39 -15.68
CA THR A 198 16.88 6.95 -16.80
C THR A 198 18.26 6.44 -16.33
N ASN A 199 18.72 6.81 -15.14
CA ASN A 199 20.08 6.51 -14.62
C ASN A 199 20.15 5.59 -13.40
N GLY A 200 19.05 5.22 -12.72
CA GLY A 200 19.11 4.41 -11.51
C GLY A 200 17.85 3.65 -11.16
N HIS A 201 17.94 2.36 -10.96
CA HIS A 201 16.92 1.41 -10.46
C HIS A 201 15.52 1.55 -11.09
N MET A 202 15.44 1.11 -12.31
CA MET A 202 14.34 1.36 -13.20
C MET A 202 13.34 0.24 -13.35
N PRO A 203 12.09 0.63 -13.76
CA PRO A 203 11.21 -0.32 -14.40
C PRO A 203 11.96 -1.08 -15.49
N ILE A 204 11.57 -2.32 -15.70
CA ILE A 204 12.14 -3.19 -16.72
C ILE A 204 12.18 -2.45 -18.05
N LYS A 205 13.38 -2.28 -18.59
CA LYS A 205 13.61 -1.69 -19.91
C LYS A 205 13.76 -2.75 -21.00
N THR A 206 13.63 -2.29 -22.20
CA THR A 206 13.97 -3.06 -23.39
C THR A 206 15.03 -2.30 -24.18
N ILE A 207 16.01 -3.04 -24.69
CA ILE A 207 17.01 -2.52 -25.62
C ILE A 207 17.16 -3.47 -26.80
N ASN A 208 17.54 -2.93 -27.95
CA ASN A 208 17.93 -3.73 -29.11
C ASN A 208 19.43 -3.65 -29.25
N ILE A 209 20.10 -4.79 -29.25
CA ILE A 209 21.56 -4.89 -29.37
C ILE A 209 21.90 -5.67 -30.61
N ARG A 210 22.83 -5.13 -31.41
CA ARG A 210 23.45 -5.86 -32.50
C ARG A 210 24.62 -6.67 -31.95
N VAL A 211 24.72 -7.93 -32.38
CA VAL A 211 25.84 -8.81 -32.02
C VAL A 211 27.07 -8.40 -32.81
N ASP A 212 27.97 -7.66 -32.18
CA ASP A 212 29.23 -7.21 -32.77
C ASP A 212 30.44 -8.02 -32.27
N ASN A 213 30.30 -8.71 -31.10
CA ASN A 213 31.38 -9.50 -30.50
C ASN A 213 31.60 -10.80 -31.28
N PRO A 214 32.76 -10.97 -31.93
CA PRO A 214 33.04 -12.18 -32.70
C PRO A 214 33.12 -13.48 -31.88
N ASN A 215 33.40 -13.37 -30.56
CA ASN A 215 33.46 -14.52 -29.66
C ASN A 215 32.09 -15.17 -29.42
N LEU A 216 31.00 -14.45 -29.71
CA LEU A 216 29.64 -14.97 -29.59
C LEU A 216 29.14 -15.66 -30.87
N ASN A 217 29.89 -15.55 -31.96
CA ASN A 217 29.50 -16.15 -33.23
C ASN A 217 29.49 -17.66 -33.13
N ASN A 218 28.41 -18.30 -33.52
CA ASN A 218 28.14 -19.73 -33.42
C ASN A 218 27.96 -20.27 -31.97
N MET A 219 27.79 -19.44 -30.97
CA MET A 219 27.41 -19.87 -29.61
C MET A 219 25.89 -20.00 -29.50
N ALA A 220 25.41 -21.02 -28.80
CA ALA A 220 23.99 -21.10 -28.45
C ALA A 220 23.64 -20.06 -27.36
N ILE A 221 22.42 -19.51 -27.39
CA ILE A 221 21.97 -18.47 -26.42
C ILE A 221 22.14 -18.96 -24.98
N GLN A 222 21.86 -20.24 -24.69
CA GLN A 222 22.04 -20.83 -23.37
C GLN A 222 23.50 -20.84 -22.87
N ASP A 223 24.46 -20.81 -23.80
CA ASP A 223 25.88 -20.87 -23.48
C ASP A 223 26.48 -19.47 -23.28
N VAL A 224 25.70 -18.41 -23.57
CA VAL A 224 26.11 -17.02 -23.32
C VAL A 224 25.75 -16.62 -21.90
N PRO A 225 26.73 -16.47 -20.97
CA PRO A 225 26.48 -16.31 -19.53
C PRO A 225 25.53 -15.13 -19.21
N ILE A 226 25.69 -14.00 -19.92
CA ILE A 226 24.86 -12.81 -19.68
C ILE A 226 23.41 -13.00 -20.10
N LEU A 227 23.13 -13.79 -21.13
CA LEU A 227 21.78 -14.10 -21.62
C LEU A 227 21.10 -15.22 -20.81
N ASN A 228 21.89 -16.03 -20.12
CA ASN A 228 21.41 -17.08 -19.23
C ASN A 228 21.19 -16.58 -17.79
N SER A 229 21.46 -15.29 -17.53
CA SER A 229 21.17 -14.70 -16.22
C SER A 229 19.67 -14.60 -15.98
N ALA A 230 19.24 -14.81 -14.72
CA ALA A 230 17.82 -14.75 -14.33
C ALA A 230 17.17 -13.35 -14.53
N ASN A 231 17.99 -12.33 -14.83
CA ASN A 231 17.57 -10.93 -14.87
C ASN A 231 17.44 -10.36 -16.28
N ILE A 232 17.85 -11.12 -17.31
CA ILE A 232 17.74 -10.71 -18.71
C ILE A 232 16.96 -11.75 -19.49
N ILE A 233 16.00 -11.29 -20.29
CA ILE A 233 15.23 -12.15 -21.21
C ILE A 233 15.46 -11.67 -22.62
N CYS A 234 15.99 -12.54 -23.46
CA CYS A 234 15.99 -12.34 -24.90
C CYS A 234 14.62 -12.76 -25.44
N SER A 235 13.80 -11.79 -25.81
CA SER A 235 12.42 -12.05 -26.22
C SER A 235 12.25 -12.22 -27.72
N ARG A 236 13.19 -11.69 -28.52
CA ARG A 236 13.19 -11.76 -30.00
C ARG A 236 14.61 -11.70 -30.52
N LEU A 237 14.81 -12.38 -31.63
CA LEU A 237 16.01 -12.31 -32.43
C LEU A 237 15.63 -12.01 -33.88
N LYS A 238 16.27 -11.01 -34.49
CA LYS A 238 16.13 -10.74 -35.91
C LYS A 238 17.43 -11.06 -36.60
N ARG A 239 17.36 -11.93 -37.61
CA ARG A 239 18.45 -12.29 -38.52
C ARG A 239 17.99 -11.99 -39.92
N ASP A 240 18.77 -11.23 -40.65
CA ASP A 240 18.38 -10.65 -41.96
C ASP A 240 17.04 -9.92 -41.80
N ASP A 241 15.98 -10.37 -42.46
CA ASP A 241 14.63 -9.81 -42.27
C ASP A 241 13.68 -10.75 -41.52
N MET A 242 14.17 -11.89 -41.03
CA MET A 242 13.35 -12.84 -40.27
C MET A 242 13.38 -12.55 -38.78
N LEU A 243 12.21 -12.34 -38.17
CA LEU A 243 12.03 -12.23 -36.74
C LEU A 243 11.65 -13.60 -36.16
N MET A 244 12.35 -14.03 -35.12
CA MET A 244 12.10 -15.31 -34.47
C MET A 244 12.13 -15.20 -32.94
N VAL A 245 11.47 -16.15 -32.25
CA VAL A 245 11.60 -16.36 -30.82
C VAL A 245 12.87 -17.18 -30.59
N PRO A 246 13.85 -16.69 -29.83
CA PRO A 246 15.08 -17.44 -29.62
C PRO A 246 14.85 -18.62 -28.65
N ALA A 247 15.12 -19.84 -29.10
CA ALA A 247 15.18 -21.03 -28.25
C ALA A 247 16.52 -21.11 -27.49
N PRO A 248 16.64 -21.90 -26.39
CA PRO A 248 17.91 -22.09 -25.69
C PRO A 248 19.06 -22.51 -26.61
N GLY A 249 18.79 -23.41 -27.56
CA GLY A 249 19.76 -23.89 -28.56
C GLY A 249 19.89 -22.99 -29.79
N THR A 250 19.23 -21.85 -29.85
CA THR A 250 19.39 -20.92 -30.99
C THR A 250 20.82 -20.40 -31.02
N VAL A 251 21.50 -20.66 -32.12
CA VAL A 251 22.89 -20.22 -32.34
C VAL A 251 22.90 -18.76 -32.75
N ILE A 252 23.68 -17.95 -32.08
CA ILE A 252 23.86 -16.51 -32.37
C ILE A 252 24.87 -16.37 -33.52
N GLN A 253 24.60 -15.41 -34.40
CA GLN A 253 25.51 -15.03 -35.48
C GLN A 253 25.87 -13.55 -35.36
N GLN A 254 27.07 -13.21 -35.83
CA GLN A 254 27.49 -11.81 -35.90
C GLN A 254 26.55 -11.03 -36.81
N GLY A 255 26.07 -9.87 -36.37
CA GLY A 255 25.07 -9.08 -37.07
C GLY A 255 23.61 -9.30 -36.63
N ASP A 256 23.32 -10.37 -35.88
CA ASP A 256 21.99 -10.60 -35.30
C ASP A 256 21.56 -9.41 -34.43
N LEU A 257 20.27 -9.10 -34.46
CA LEU A 257 19.66 -8.10 -33.57
C LEU A 257 18.88 -8.82 -32.46
N LEU A 258 19.28 -8.60 -31.22
CA LEU A 258 18.64 -9.18 -30.04
C LEU A 258 17.77 -8.14 -29.34
N HIS A 259 16.51 -8.46 -29.07
CA HIS A 259 15.61 -7.66 -28.23
C HIS A 259 15.65 -8.17 -26.79
N LEU A 260 16.33 -7.43 -25.92
CA LEU A 260 16.55 -7.79 -24.54
C LEU A 260 15.61 -7.03 -23.60
N VAL A 261 15.11 -7.73 -22.61
CA VAL A 261 14.23 -7.21 -21.54
C VAL A 261 14.91 -7.47 -20.21
N GLY A 262 15.12 -6.45 -19.40
CA GLY A 262 15.80 -6.61 -18.11
C GLY A 262 15.92 -5.32 -17.31
N GLN A 263 16.63 -5.38 -16.20
CA GLN A 263 16.98 -4.19 -15.44
C GLN A 263 18.09 -3.39 -16.17
N PRO A 264 18.11 -2.05 -16.07
CA PRO A 264 19.07 -1.20 -16.79
C PRO A 264 20.53 -1.54 -16.54
N GLY A 265 20.90 -1.89 -15.29
CA GLY A 265 22.25 -2.31 -14.95
C GLY A 265 22.66 -3.59 -15.67
N ASP A 266 21.79 -4.59 -15.71
CA ASP A 266 22.03 -5.87 -16.39
C ASP A 266 22.06 -5.66 -17.92
N LEU A 267 21.18 -4.81 -18.45
CA LEU A 267 21.19 -4.47 -19.88
C LEU A 267 22.44 -3.71 -20.31
N ASN A 268 23.00 -2.83 -19.47
CA ASN A 268 24.28 -2.19 -19.72
C ASN A 268 25.42 -3.19 -19.77
N ASN A 269 25.43 -4.17 -18.87
CA ASN A 269 26.42 -5.27 -18.91
C ASN A 269 26.26 -6.11 -20.17
N ALA A 270 25.02 -6.39 -20.59
CA ALA A 270 24.75 -7.09 -21.84
C ALA A 270 25.29 -6.33 -23.06
N ARG A 271 25.13 -5.00 -23.08
CA ARG A 271 25.66 -4.14 -24.15
C ARG A 271 27.19 -4.23 -24.24
N LEU A 272 27.89 -4.24 -23.10
CA LEU A 272 29.36 -4.34 -23.08
C LEU A 272 29.87 -5.71 -23.60
N VAL A 273 29.09 -6.76 -23.38
CA VAL A 273 29.47 -8.14 -23.77
C VAL A 273 29.06 -8.46 -25.21
N ILE A 274 27.86 -8.03 -25.64
CA ILE A 274 27.24 -8.47 -26.90
C ILE A 274 27.60 -7.52 -28.05
N GLY A 275 27.47 -6.19 -27.86
CA GLY A 275 27.72 -5.23 -28.91
C GLY A 275 26.96 -3.91 -28.71
N GLN A 276 26.75 -3.19 -29.80
CA GLN A 276 26.18 -1.84 -29.74
C GLN A 276 24.64 -1.87 -29.69
N GLU A 277 24.09 -0.95 -28.89
CA GLU A 277 22.67 -0.64 -28.90
C GLU A 277 22.29 0.06 -30.23
N VAL A 278 21.19 -0.40 -30.85
CA VAL A 278 20.70 0.13 -32.11
C VAL A 278 19.28 0.66 -31.94
N ASP A 279 19.02 1.83 -32.48
CA ASP A 279 17.70 2.47 -32.45
C ASP A 279 16.79 1.94 -33.58
N THR A 280 16.69 0.62 -33.68
CA THR A 280 15.84 -0.06 -34.64
C THR A 280 14.68 -0.74 -33.91
N SER A 281 13.44 -0.38 -34.22
CA SER A 281 12.30 -1.05 -33.58
C SER A 281 12.14 -2.47 -34.11
N LEU A 282 12.32 -3.48 -33.27
CA LEU A 282 11.97 -4.87 -33.56
C LEU A 282 10.47 -5.08 -33.35
N SER A 283 9.66 -4.38 -34.15
CA SER A 283 8.19 -4.47 -34.10
C SER A 283 7.73 -5.83 -34.61
N THR A 284 6.70 -6.39 -33.95
CA THR A 284 6.02 -7.60 -34.43
C THR A 284 4.96 -7.27 -35.50
N ARG A 285 4.72 -6.00 -35.82
CA ARG A 285 3.76 -5.60 -36.87
C ARG A 285 4.26 -6.05 -38.26
N GLY A 286 3.39 -6.78 -38.98
CA GLY A 286 3.72 -7.32 -40.29
C GLY A 286 4.55 -8.61 -40.27
N THR A 287 4.73 -9.23 -39.11
CA THR A 287 5.35 -10.54 -38.93
C THR A 287 4.35 -11.56 -38.41
N ASP A 288 4.70 -12.85 -38.46
CA ASP A 288 3.89 -13.95 -37.90
C ASP A 288 3.88 -13.98 -36.35
N MET A 289 4.44 -12.95 -35.71
CA MET A 289 4.57 -12.89 -34.26
C MET A 289 3.64 -11.84 -33.67
N ARG A 290 3.15 -12.12 -32.46
CA ARG A 290 2.30 -11.24 -31.67
C ARG A 290 2.87 -11.07 -30.25
N VAL A 291 2.58 -9.92 -29.67
CA VAL A 291 2.78 -9.68 -28.23
C VAL A 291 1.41 -9.55 -27.61
N GLU A 292 1.13 -10.38 -26.62
CA GLU A 292 -0.18 -10.42 -25.98
C GLU A 292 -0.05 -10.49 -24.45
N ARG A 293 -1.02 -9.89 -23.75
CA ARG A 293 -1.12 -9.93 -22.29
C ARG A 293 -2.13 -10.99 -21.90
N VAL A 294 -1.69 -11.95 -21.10
CA VAL A 294 -2.49 -13.10 -20.66
C VAL A 294 -2.51 -13.13 -19.14
N VAL A 295 -3.66 -13.41 -18.56
CA VAL A 295 -3.84 -13.42 -17.12
C VAL A 295 -3.83 -14.85 -16.58
N VAL A 296 -3.10 -15.07 -15.49
CA VAL A 296 -3.05 -16.36 -14.79
C VAL A 296 -4.32 -16.53 -13.95
N THR A 297 -5.18 -17.45 -14.37
CA THR A 297 -6.46 -17.75 -13.70
C THR A 297 -6.73 -19.25 -13.56
N ASN A 298 -5.83 -20.12 -14.05
CA ASN A 298 -5.96 -21.55 -13.92
C ASN A 298 -5.27 -22.04 -12.64
N GLU A 299 -6.05 -22.63 -11.74
CA GLU A 299 -5.58 -23.14 -10.45
C GLU A 299 -4.45 -24.17 -10.57
N LYS A 300 -4.39 -24.92 -11.69
CA LYS A 300 -3.40 -25.98 -11.93
C LYS A 300 -1.97 -25.46 -12.11
N VAL A 301 -1.82 -24.18 -12.46
CA VAL A 301 -0.50 -23.54 -12.67
C VAL A 301 -0.07 -22.67 -11.50
N LEU A 302 -0.96 -22.41 -10.53
CA LEU A 302 -0.63 -21.57 -9.37
C LEU A 302 0.45 -22.22 -8.51
N GLY A 303 1.40 -21.40 -8.06
CA GLY A 303 2.55 -21.83 -7.27
C GLY A 303 3.66 -22.52 -8.07
N LYS A 304 3.41 -22.92 -9.32
CA LYS A 304 4.45 -23.48 -10.20
C LYS A 304 5.42 -22.40 -10.64
N LYS A 305 6.68 -22.75 -10.80
CA LYS A 305 7.68 -21.86 -11.38
C LYS A 305 7.50 -21.76 -12.90
N ILE A 306 7.89 -20.62 -13.48
CA ILE A 306 7.81 -20.42 -14.94
C ILE A 306 8.55 -21.52 -15.69
N ARG A 307 9.73 -21.94 -15.22
CA ARG A 307 10.49 -23.07 -15.81
C ARG A 307 9.71 -24.38 -15.86
N ASP A 308 8.86 -24.63 -14.87
CA ASP A 308 8.12 -25.90 -14.77
C ASP A 308 7.00 -26.00 -15.83
N LEU A 309 6.60 -24.86 -16.41
CA LEU A 309 5.62 -24.81 -17.49
C LEU A 309 6.22 -25.13 -18.86
N GLN A 310 7.54 -25.02 -19.00
CA GLN A 310 8.27 -25.29 -20.24
C GLN A 310 7.65 -24.56 -21.47
N VAL A 311 7.21 -23.29 -21.25
CA VAL A 311 6.44 -22.53 -22.25
C VAL A 311 7.24 -22.32 -23.53
N LYS A 312 8.54 -22.11 -23.38
CA LYS A 312 9.45 -21.87 -24.49
C LYS A 312 9.68 -23.14 -25.32
N GLU A 313 9.90 -24.27 -24.64
CA GLU A 313 10.23 -25.56 -25.28
C GLU A 313 9.00 -26.20 -25.93
N ARG A 314 7.81 -26.04 -25.34
CA ARG A 314 6.59 -26.70 -25.81
C ARG A 314 5.79 -25.90 -26.81
N TYR A 315 5.81 -24.56 -26.67
CA TYR A 315 4.92 -23.67 -27.42
C TYR A 315 5.67 -22.63 -28.25
N ASP A 316 7.00 -22.57 -28.17
CA ASP A 316 7.81 -21.54 -28.83
C ASP A 316 7.33 -20.12 -28.46
N VAL A 317 7.01 -19.92 -27.17
CA VAL A 317 6.54 -18.65 -26.60
C VAL A 317 7.48 -18.21 -25.49
N VAL A 318 7.83 -16.92 -25.48
CA VAL A 318 8.62 -16.31 -24.39
C VAL A 318 7.72 -15.45 -23.52
N ILE A 319 7.82 -15.66 -22.19
CA ILE A 319 7.26 -14.75 -21.20
C ILE A 319 8.28 -13.64 -20.98
N SER A 320 8.03 -12.46 -21.53
CA SER A 320 9.00 -11.35 -21.48
C SER A 320 8.92 -10.56 -20.17
N ARG A 321 7.73 -10.41 -19.61
CA ARG A 321 7.47 -9.68 -18.36
C ARG A 321 6.34 -10.34 -17.58
N LEU A 322 6.37 -10.14 -16.27
CA LEU A 322 5.31 -10.52 -15.34
C LEU A 322 4.87 -9.26 -14.59
N ASN A 323 3.58 -8.93 -14.62
CA ASN A 323 3.03 -7.88 -13.79
C ASN A 323 2.23 -8.51 -12.65
N ARG A 324 2.60 -8.20 -11.41
CA ARG A 324 1.95 -8.68 -10.19
C ARG A 324 1.50 -7.49 -9.36
N ALA A 325 0.20 -7.38 -9.15
CA ALA A 325 -0.39 -6.27 -8.38
C ALA A 325 0.09 -4.87 -8.82
N GLY A 326 0.25 -4.66 -10.13
CA GLY A 326 0.72 -3.40 -10.71
C GLY A 326 2.23 -3.22 -10.77
N VAL A 327 3.02 -4.13 -10.20
CA VAL A 327 4.49 -4.10 -10.24
C VAL A 327 4.99 -4.95 -11.41
N GLU A 328 5.75 -4.36 -12.33
CA GLU A 328 6.43 -5.10 -13.40
C GLU A 328 7.68 -5.80 -12.87
N LEU A 329 7.77 -7.09 -13.13
CA LEU A 329 8.88 -7.96 -12.76
C LEU A 329 9.45 -8.64 -14.01
N VAL A 330 10.76 -8.90 -14.01
CA VAL A 330 11.36 -9.80 -15.01
C VAL A 330 10.75 -11.19 -14.82
N ALA A 331 10.26 -11.81 -15.89
CA ALA A 331 9.70 -13.16 -15.85
C ALA A 331 10.83 -14.20 -15.69
N SER A 332 11.52 -14.16 -14.54
CA SER A 332 12.60 -15.11 -14.27
C SER A 332 12.07 -16.55 -14.20
N GLN A 333 12.89 -17.50 -14.59
CA GLN A 333 12.54 -18.93 -14.61
C GLN A 333 12.14 -19.47 -13.22
N ASP A 334 12.65 -18.85 -12.14
CA ASP A 334 12.34 -19.22 -10.76
C ASP A 334 11.12 -18.51 -10.18
N ALA A 335 10.51 -17.57 -10.90
CA ALA A 335 9.30 -16.89 -10.45
C ALA A 335 8.12 -17.87 -10.40
N SER A 336 7.47 -17.99 -9.24
CA SER A 336 6.24 -18.77 -9.09
C SER A 336 5.03 -17.95 -9.51
N LEU A 337 4.11 -18.55 -10.27
CA LEU A 337 2.89 -17.91 -10.74
C LEU A 337 1.86 -17.77 -9.62
N GLN A 338 1.22 -16.61 -9.57
CA GLN A 338 0.12 -16.32 -8.65
C GLN A 338 -1.15 -15.99 -9.43
N PHE A 339 -2.29 -16.18 -8.81
CA PHE A 339 -3.57 -15.78 -9.39
C PHE A 339 -3.60 -14.27 -9.63
N GLY A 340 -4.02 -13.88 -10.84
CA GLY A 340 -4.04 -12.47 -11.24
C GLY A 340 -2.73 -11.92 -11.79
N ASP A 341 -1.65 -12.72 -11.85
CA ASP A 341 -0.44 -12.32 -12.57
C ASP A 341 -0.76 -12.07 -14.04
N ILE A 342 -0.24 -10.98 -14.62
CA ILE A 342 -0.35 -10.68 -16.05
C ILE A 342 0.99 -11.00 -16.70
N LEU A 343 0.97 -11.95 -17.64
CA LEU A 343 2.14 -12.39 -18.40
C LEU A 343 2.15 -11.70 -19.76
N ASN A 344 3.26 -11.05 -20.13
CA ASN A 344 3.48 -10.56 -21.49
C ASN A 344 4.12 -11.68 -22.31
N LEU A 345 3.34 -12.28 -23.19
CA LEU A 345 3.75 -13.37 -24.07
C LEU A 345 4.23 -12.84 -25.42
N VAL A 346 5.27 -13.46 -25.98
CA VAL A 346 5.78 -13.18 -27.33
C VAL A 346 5.88 -14.52 -28.07
N GLY A 347 5.21 -14.63 -29.20
CA GLY A 347 5.20 -15.85 -30.00
C GLY A 347 4.23 -15.79 -31.18
N ARG A 348 3.99 -16.92 -31.83
CA ARG A 348 2.95 -17.04 -32.86
C ARG A 348 1.56 -17.03 -32.24
N PRO A 349 0.53 -16.50 -32.92
CA PRO A 349 -0.82 -16.41 -32.38
C PRO A 349 -1.35 -17.75 -31.82
N SER A 350 -1.26 -18.82 -32.58
CA SER A 350 -1.73 -20.16 -32.16
C SER A 350 -1.00 -20.70 -30.93
N SER A 351 0.29 -20.40 -30.81
CA SER A 351 1.09 -20.79 -29.63
C SER A 351 0.73 -19.97 -28.40
N ILE A 352 0.48 -18.67 -28.59
CA ILE A 352 0.00 -17.77 -27.51
C ILE A 352 -1.36 -18.23 -27.02
N ASP A 353 -2.31 -18.58 -27.91
CA ASP A 353 -3.63 -19.09 -27.55
C ASP A 353 -3.52 -20.36 -26.72
N ALA A 354 -2.62 -21.30 -27.09
CA ALA A 354 -2.39 -22.53 -26.33
C ALA A 354 -1.82 -22.26 -24.93
N VAL A 355 -0.91 -21.27 -24.79
CA VAL A 355 -0.41 -20.84 -23.48
C VAL A 355 -1.50 -20.12 -22.69
N ALA A 356 -2.32 -19.29 -23.34
CA ALA A 356 -3.46 -18.61 -22.72
C ALA A 356 -4.45 -19.60 -22.13
N ASP A 357 -4.79 -20.66 -22.87
CA ASP A 357 -5.66 -21.75 -22.38
C ASP A 357 -5.03 -22.49 -21.20
N MET A 358 -3.71 -22.76 -21.26
CA MET A 358 -2.99 -23.41 -20.18
C MET A 358 -2.99 -22.57 -18.90
N VAL A 359 -2.76 -21.27 -18.98
CA VAL A 359 -2.75 -20.38 -17.80
C VAL A 359 -4.15 -19.85 -17.44
N GLY A 360 -5.14 -20.04 -18.30
CA GLY A 360 -6.57 -19.83 -18.05
C GLY A 360 -7.16 -18.55 -18.62
N ASN A 361 -6.41 -17.49 -18.77
CA ASN A 361 -6.76 -16.17 -19.36
C ASN A 361 -8.23 -15.69 -19.18
N ALA A 362 -8.87 -16.08 -18.07
CA ALA A 362 -10.26 -15.78 -17.81
C ALA A 362 -10.40 -14.49 -16.99
N GLN A 363 -10.42 -13.33 -17.66
CA GLN A 363 -10.55 -12.02 -16.99
C GLN A 363 -11.79 -11.92 -16.09
N GLN A 364 -12.87 -12.63 -16.42
CA GLN A 364 -14.08 -12.68 -15.59
C GLN A 364 -13.81 -13.29 -14.20
N LYS A 365 -12.88 -14.27 -14.10
CA LYS A 365 -12.50 -14.86 -12.81
C LYS A 365 -11.78 -13.85 -11.89
N LEU A 366 -11.11 -12.83 -12.45
CA LEU A 366 -10.49 -11.75 -11.67
C LEU A 366 -11.52 -10.85 -10.97
N GLN A 367 -12.77 -10.87 -11.43
CA GLN A 367 -13.84 -10.08 -10.81
C GLN A 367 -14.60 -10.86 -9.73
N GLN A 368 -14.35 -12.16 -9.61
CA GLN A 368 -14.99 -13.01 -8.61
C GLN A 368 -14.22 -12.97 -7.29
N VAL A 369 -14.93 -12.65 -6.22
CA VAL A 369 -14.37 -12.70 -4.86
C VAL A 369 -14.51 -14.13 -4.35
N GLN A 370 -13.40 -14.71 -3.92
CA GLN A 370 -13.44 -15.97 -3.18
C GLN A 370 -13.60 -15.68 -1.68
N MET A 371 -14.82 -15.82 -1.18
CA MET A 371 -15.14 -15.51 0.21
C MET A 371 -14.50 -16.49 1.20
N LEU A 372 -14.32 -17.77 0.83
CA LEU A 372 -13.77 -18.78 1.72
C LEU A 372 -12.35 -18.42 2.21
N PRO A 373 -11.36 -18.08 1.35
CA PRO A 373 -10.05 -17.60 1.82
C PRO A 373 -10.13 -16.36 2.68
N VAL A 374 -11.07 -15.43 2.39
CA VAL A 374 -11.25 -14.21 3.19
C VAL A 374 -11.64 -14.55 4.63
N PHE A 375 -12.67 -15.38 4.82
CA PHE A 375 -13.12 -15.76 6.17
C PHE A 375 -12.09 -16.61 6.91
N ILE A 376 -11.40 -17.53 6.22
CA ILE A 376 -10.28 -18.27 6.82
C ILE A 376 -9.19 -17.30 7.29
N GLY A 377 -8.81 -16.34 6.44
CA GLY A 377 -7.78 -15.37 6.77
C GLY A 377 -8.17 -14.44 7.93
N ILE A 378 -9.42 -13.97 7.97
CA ILE A 378 -9.94 -13.20 9.10
C ILE A 378 -9.92 -14.03 10.37
N GLY A 379 -10.44 -15.26 10.34
CA GLY A 379 -10.45 -16.16 11.52
C GLY A 379 -9.05 -16.43 12.07
N LEU A 380 -8.10 -16.77 11.18
CA LEU A 380 -6.70 -16.95 11.57
C LEU A 380 -6.06 -15.66 12.09
N GLY A 381 -6.45 -14.52 11.52
CA GLY A 381 -5.99 -13.20 11.97
C GLY A 381 -6.47 -12.86 13.37
N VAL A 382 -7.76 -13.09 13.64
CA VAL A 382 -8.34 -12.89 14.99
C VAL A 382 -7.68 -13.83 16.01
N LEU A 383 -7.47 -15.09 15.65
CA LEU A 383 -6.75 -16.05 16.51
C LEU A 383 -5.32 -15.57 16.79
N LEU A 384 -4.58 -15.16 15.76
CA LEU A 384 -3.23 -14.60 15.91
C LEU A 384 -3.23 -13.36 16.80
N GLY A 385 -4.22 -12.47 16.61
CA GLY A 385 -4.37 -11.24 17.39
C GLY A 385 -4.68 -11.48 18.86
N SER A 386 -5.30 -12.62 19.17
CA SER A 386 -5.70 -13.00 20.53
C SER A 386 -4.58 -13.71 21.32
N ILE A 387 -3.47 -14.09 20.66
CA ILE A 387 -2.35 -14.76 21.33
C ILE A 387 -1.66 -13.79 22.30
N PRO A 388 -1.65 -14.10 23.62
CA PRO A 388 -0.95 -13.28 24.60
C PRO A 388 0.56 -13.52 24.52
N VAL A 389 1.34 -12.45 24.38
CA VAL A 389 2.81 -12.48 24.41
C VAL A 389 3.27 -11.86 25.74
N TYR A 390 3.85 -12.65 26.60
CA TYR A 390 4.37 -12.17 27.87
C TYR A 390 5.77 -11.60 27.67
N VAL A 391 5.93 -10.30 27.93
CA VAL A 391 7.22 -9.62 27.90
C VAL A 391 7.64 -9.30 29.32
N PRO A 392 8.83 -9.73 29.79
CA PRO A 392 9.31 -9.40 31.11
C PRO A 392 9.35 -7.89 31.36
N GLY A 393 8.79 -7.46 32.48
CA GLY A 393 8.70 -6.04 32.85
C GLY A 393 7.42 -5.32 32.39
N PHE A 394 6.51 -6.02 31.71
CA PHE A 394 5.21 -5.45 31.34
C PHE A 394 4.10 -5.98 32.26
N PRO A 395 3.15 -5.12 32.70
CA PRO A 395 2.11 -5.47 33.65
C PRO A 395 1.06 -6.42 33.07
N VAL A 396 0.89 -6.43 31.74
CA VAL A 396 -0.07 -7.28 31.02
C VAL A 396 0.58 -7.95 29.83
N ALA A 397 0.02 -9.09 29.43
CA ALA A 397 0.43 -9.74 28.20
C ALA A 397 0.07 -8.88 26.97
N LEU A 398 1.06 -8.62 26.12
CA LEU A 398 0.83 -7.90 24.87
C LEU A 398 0.09 -8.79 23.89
N LYS A 399 -0.94 -8.24 23.24
CA LYS A 399 -1.67 -8.88 22.15
C LYS A 399 -1.60 -7.99 20.91
N LEU A 400 -1.57 -8.59 19.75
CA LEU A 400 -1.70 -7.82 18.49
C LEU A 400 -3.11 -7.21 18.33
N GLY A 401 -4.09 -7.77 19.01
CA GLY A 401 -5.48 -7.33 19.02
C GLY A 401 -6.19 -7.56 17.69
N LEU A 402 -7.43 -7.07 17.62
CA LEU A 402 -8.29 -7.20 16.43
C LEU A 402 -7.87 -6.30 15.26
N ALA A 403 -6.97 -5.34 15.47
CA ALA A 403 -6.37 -4.55 14.41
C ALA A 403 -5.08 -5.18 13.88
N GLY A 404 -4.16 -5.59 14.76
CA GLY A 404 -2.84 -6.06 14.37
C GLY A 404 -2.83 -7.50 13.85
N GLY A 405 -3.57 -8.42 14.50
CA GLY A 405 -3.61 -9.82 14.10
C GLY A 405 -4.13 -10.04 12.67
N PRO A 406 -5.33 -9.55 12.32
CA PRO A 406 -5.85 -9.64 10.96
C PRO A 406 -4.97 -8.96 9.91
N LEU A 407 -4.34 -7.81 10.24
CA LEU A 407 -3.40 -7.16 9.33
C LEU A 407 -2.19 -8.04 9.02
N ILE A 408 -1.52 -8.56 10.04
CA ILE A 408 -0.31 -9.39 9.87
C ILE A 408 -0.65 -10.68 9.12
N MET A 409 -1.75 -11.33 9.48
CA MET A 409 -2.18 -12.55 8.78
C MET A 409 -2.47 -12.26 7.32
N ALA A 410 -3.17 -11.16 7.01
CA ALA A 410 -3.46 -10.76 5.64
C ALA A 410 -2.19 -10.42 4.84
N LEU A 411 -1.19 -9.77 5.45
CA LEU A 411 0.12 -9.52 4.82
C LEU A 411 0.82 -10.83 4.47
N ILE A 412 0.81 -11.81 5.38
CA ILE A 412 1.43 -13.13 5.17
C ILE A 412 0.71 -13.89 4.05
N LEU A 413 -0.62 -14.00 4.15
CA LEU A 413 -1.43 -14.73 3.17
C LEU A 413 -1.41 -14.06 1.79
N GLY A 414 -1.47 -12.74 1.72
CA GLY A 414 -1.34 -11.97 0.49
C GLY A 414 0.03 -12.17 -0.19
N ARG A 415 1.11 -12.33 0.60
CA ARG A 415 2.44 -12.66 0.08
C ARG A 415 2.52 -14.09 -0.43
N ILE A 416 1.99 -15.05 0.32
CA ILE A 416 1.97 -16.47 -0.07
C ILE A 416 1.15 -16.62 -1.36
N GLY A 417 0.06 -15.89 -1.48
CA GLY A 417 -0.81 -15.83 -2.65
C GLY A 417 -1.72 -17.05 -2.79
N CYS A 418 -1.20 -18.27 -2.69
CA CYS A 418 -2.01 -19.48 -2.79
C CYS A 418 -1.45 -20.63 -1.92
N ILE A 419 -2.34 -21.44 -1.35
CA ILE A 419 -2.04 -22.70 -0.68
C ILE A 419 -3.02 -23.75 -1.22
N GLY A 420 -2.53 -24.65 -2.04
CA GLY A 420 -3.37 -25.65 -2.72
C GLY A 420 -4.41 -24.98 -3.64
N LYS A 421 -5.69 -25.18 -3.34
CA LYS A 421 -6.81 -24.60 -4.10
C LYS A 421 -7.31 -23.26 -3.54
N LEU A 422 -6.79 -22.83 -2.39
CA LEU A 422 -7.13 -21.56 -1.76
C LEU A 422 -6.17 -20.48 -2.24
N TYR A 423 -6.68 -19.39 -2.77
CA TYR A 423 -5.87 -18.24 -3.17
C TYR A 423 -6.39 -16.96 -2.52
N TRP A 424 -5.45 -16.22 -1.93
CA TRP A 424 -5.70 -14.96 -1.25
C TRP A 424 -5.49 -13.81 -2.23
N PHE A 425 -6.37 -13.78 -3.22
CA PHE A 425 -6.50 -12.67 -4.16
C PHE A 425 -7.87 -12.04 -4.00
N MET A 426 -7.91 -10.73 -3.91
CA MET A 426 -9.15 -9.98 -3.89
C MET A 426 -9.15 -8.97 -5.04
N PRO A 427 -10.20 -8.97 -5.90
CA PRO A 427 -10.33 -7.96 -6.94
C PRO A 427 -10.22 -6.54 -6.36
N PRO A 428 -9.53 -5.59 -7.02
CA PRO A 428 -9.35 -4.24 -6.48
C PRO A 428 -10.66 -3.54 -6.12
N SER A 429 -11.71 -3.71 -6.92
CA SER A 429 -13.05 -3.15 -6.67
C SER A 429 -13.70 -3.73 -5.41
N ALA A 430 -13.62 -5.05 -5.23
CA ALA A 430 -14.16 -5.71 -4.05
C ALA A 430 -13.36 -5.37 -2.79
N ASN A 431 -12.03 -5.32 -2.91
CA ASN A 431 -11.16 -4.89 -1.82
C ASN A 431 -11.50 -3.47 -1.35
N LEU A 432 -11.66 -2.54 -2.32
CA LEU A 432 -12.05 -1.17 -2.02
C LEU A 432 -13.41 -1.11 -1.33
N ALA A 433 -14.42 -1.81 -1.87
CA ALA A 433 -15.77 -1.81 -1.30
C ALA A 433 -15.81 -2.34 0.14
N LEU A 434 -15.16 -3.47 0.41
CA LEU A 434 -15.10 -4.04 1.77
C LEU A 434 -14.29 -3.15 2.73
N ARG A 435 -13.22 -2.54 2.25
CA ARG A 435 -12.42 -1.59 3.02
C ARG A 435 -13.24 -0.35 3.40
N GLU A 436 -13.92 0.24 2.43
CA GLU A 436 -14.77 1.42 2.66
C GLU A 436 -15.92 1.10 3.60
N LEU A 437 -16.59 -0.04 3.41
CA LEU A 437 -17.63 -0.50 4.33
C LEU A 437 -17.08 -0.64 5.76
N GLY A 438 -15.92 -1.27 5.93
CA GLY A 438 -15.27 -1.41 7.24
C GLY A 438 -14.98 -0.07 7.90
N ILE A 439 -14.42 0.90 7.13
CA ILE A 439 -14.13 2.25 7.63
C ILE A 439 -15.43 2.98 8.03
N VAL A 440 -16.45 2.92 7.17
CA VAL A 440 -17.75 3.57 7.44
C VAL A 440 -18.36 3.03 8.74
N LEU A 441 -18.43 1.70 8.91
CA LEU A 441 -18.97 1.10 10.11
C LEU A 441 -18.19 1.50 11.37
N PHE A 442 -16.86 1.45 11.30
CA PHE A 442 -16.00 1.83 12.42
C PHE A 442 -16.16 3.31 12.79
N LEU A 443 -16.00 4.22 11.82
CA LEU A 443 -16.06 5.66 12.07
C LEU A 443 -17.46 6.14 12.45
N ALA A 444 -18.51 5.52 11.91
CA ALA A 444 -19.89 5.85 12.29
C ALA A 444 -20.13 5.60 13.79
N VAL A 445 -19.68 4.46 14.29
CA VAL A 445 -19.84 4.13 15.73
C VAL A 445 -18.96 5.02 16.59
N VAL A 446 -17.71 5.25 16.21
CA VAL A 446 -16.81 6.16 16.95
C VAL A 446 -17.42 7.57 17.01
N GLY A 447 -17.93 8.07 15.88
CA GLY A 447 -18.58 9.37 15.83
C GLY A 447 -19.83 9.46 16.70
N LEU A 448 -20.72 8.45 16.61
CA LEU A 448 -21.94 8.38 17.45
C LEU A 448 -21.62 8.44 18.93
N LYS A 449 -20.65 7.66 19.40
CA LYS A 449 -20.24 7.63 20.81
C LYS A 449 -19.60 8.94 21.27
N SER A 450 -18.92 9.65 20.37
CA SER A 450 -18.27 10.92 20.69
C SER A 450 -19.21 12.12 20.60
N GLY A 451 -20.42 11.97 20.04
CA GLY A 451 -21.29 13.09 19.64
C GLY A 451 -21.88 13.88 20.80
N GLY A 452 -22.28 13.22 21.91
CA GLY A 452 -22.93 13.85 23.06
C GLY A 452 -22.08 14.98 23.67
N ASP A 453 -20.84 14.68 24.00
CA ASP A 453 -19.95 15.61 24.72
C ASP A 453 -19.02 16.42 23.81
N PHE A 454 -19.08 16.21 22.48
CA PHE A 454 -18.11 16.80 21.54
C PHE A 454 -18.13 18.35 21.55
N VAL A 455 -19.31 18.94 21.45
CA VAL A 455 -19.46 20.41 21.40
C VAL A 455 -19.03 21.07 22.71
N ASP A 456 -19.44 20.48 23.84
CA ASP A 456 -19.08 20.98 25.15
C ASP A 456 -17.58 20.88 25.42
N THR A 457 -16.95 19.76 25.03
CA THR A 457 -15.50 19.59 25.14
C THR A 457 -14.74 20.57 24.24
N LEU A 458 -15.24 20.82 23.01
CA LEU A 458 -14.59 21.74 22.08
C LEU A 458 -14.67 23.20 22.55
N VAL A 459 -15.85 23.63 23.07
CA VAL A 459 -16.13 25.05 23.36
C VAL A 459 -15.80 25.43 24.80
N LYS A 460 -16.14 24.56 25.74
CA LYS A 460 -16.01 24.81 27.19
C LYS A 460 -14.87 24.03 27.84
N GLY A 461 -14.39 22.96 27.19
CA GLY A 461 -13.34 22.09 27.69
C GLY A 461 -11.98 22.33 27.03
N GLU A 462 -11.13 21.30 27.03
CA GLU A 462 -9.75 21.34 26.54
C GLU A 462 -9.63 21.05 25.02
N GLY A 463 -10.75 20.94 24.29
CA GLY A 463 -10.75 20.51 22.89
C GLY A 463 -9.88 21.36 21.97
N MET A 464 -9.84 22.68 22.18
CA MET A 464 -8.96 23.58 21.42
C MET A 464 -7.48 23.32 21.70
N SER A 465 -7.11 22.95 22.92
CA SER A 465 -5.76 22.53 23.28
C SER A 465 -5.39 21.22 22.58
N TRP A 466 -6.33 20.28 22.46
CA TRP A 466 -6.14 19.02 21.75
C TRP A 466 -5.85 19.23 20.25
N VAL A 467 -6.56 20.20 19.63
CA VAL A 467 -6.24 20.62 18.25
C VAL A 467 -4.80 21.14 18.18
N GLY A 468 -4.40 22.00 19.13
CA GLY A 468 -3.05 22.54 19.22
C GLY A 468 -1.98 21.44 19.35
N TYR A 469 -2.19 20.46 20.22
CA TYR A 469 -1.27 19.33 20.37
C TYR A 469 -1.19 18.49 19.08
N GLY A 470 -2.31 18.30 18.38
CA GLY A 470 -2.36 17.64 17.07
C GLY A 470 -1.48 18.35 16.04
N ILE A 471 -1.42 19.69 16.06
CA ILE A 471 -0.53 20.48 15.19
C ILE A 471 0.93 20.08 15.38
N PHE A 472 1.39 19.99 16.62
CA PHE A 472 2.78 19.60 16.91
C PHE A 472 3.09 18.16 16.47
N ILE A 473 2.17 17.22 16.72
CA ILE A 473 2.34 15.80 16.34
C ILE A 473 2.39 15.63 14.81
N THR A 474 1.66 16.47 14.06
CA THR A 474 1.70 16.45 12.59
C THR A 474 2.92 17.19 12.04
N ALA A 475 3.10 18.45 12.44
CA ALA A 475 4.04 19.36 11.80
C ALA A 475 5.52 19.05 12.14
N ILE A 476 5.82 18.76 13.40
CA ILE A 476 7.23 18.54 13.83
C ILE A 476 7.87 17.38 13.08
N PRO A 477 7.29 16.17 13.04
CA PRO A 477 7.90 15.05 12.32
C PRO A 477 8.01 15.30 10.82
N LEU A 478 6.95 15.83 10.20
CA LEU A 478 6.91 16.04 8.75
C LEU A 478 7.92 17.10 8.31
N LEU A 479 7.98 18.23 9.01
CA LEU A 479 8.90 19.30 8.65
C LEU A 479 10.35 18.91 8.94
N THR A 480 10.62 18.35 10.11
CA THR A 480 11.99 17.96 10.48
C THR A 480 12.54 16.92 9.51
N VAL A 481 11.82 15.80 9.33
CA VAL A 481 12.29 14.73 8.45
C VAL A 481 12.22 15.15 6.98
N GLY A 482 11.21 15.93 6.57
CA GLY A 482 11.09 16.47 5.22
C GLY A 482 12.26 17.39 4.85
N ILE A 483 12.65 18.30 5.74
CA ILE A 483 13.81 19.18 5.57
C ILE A 483 15.12 18.37 5.54
N LEU A 484 15.29 17.41 6.47
CA LEU A 484 16.48 16.54 6.50
C LEU A 484 16.60 15.69 5.22
N ALA A 485 15.49 15.13 4.75
CA ALA A 485 15.45 14.35 3.51
C ALA A 485 15.84 15.22 2.30
N ARG A 486 15.39 16.48 2.26
CA ARG A 486 15.73 17.40 1.18
C ARG A 486 17.18 17.88 1.25
N MET A 487 17.69 18.25 2.44
CA MET A 487 19.04 18.79 2.63
C MET A 487 20.11 17.71 2.47
N PHE A 488 20.02 16.64 3.24
CA PHE A 488 21.08 15.63 3.31
C PHE A 488 20.92 14.53 2.27
N ALA A 489 19.69 14.10 2.02
CA ALA A 489 19.42 13.05 1.07
C ALA A 489 19.23 13.57 -0.37
N LYS A 490 19.14 14.90 -0.57
CA LYS A 490 18.86 15.56 -1.86
C LYS A 490 17.66 14.91 -2.56
N MET A 491 16.65 14.52 -1.76
CA MET A 491 15.49 13.81 -2.26
C MET A 491 14.69 14.70 -3.21
N ASN A 492 14.29 14.16 -4.36
CA ASN A 492 13.41 14.83 -5.29
C ASN A 492 12.10 15.25 -4.60
N TYR A 493 11.60 16.45 -4.87
CA TYR A 493 10.45 17.01 -4.16
C TYR A 493 9.15 16.21 -4.37
N LEU A 494 8.91 15.70 -5.58
CA LEU A 494 7.71 14.88 -5.85
C LEU A 494 7.78 13.54 -5.11
N THR A 495 8.95 12.90 -5.06
CA THR A 495 9.21 11.71 -4.25
C THR A 495 9.02 12.01 -2.76
N LEU A 496 9.50 13.16 -2.29
CA LEU A 496 9.32 13.62 -0.91
C LEU A 496 7.83 13.79 -0.56
N CYS A 497 7.04 14.46 -1.42
CA CYS A 497 5.60 14.63 -1.20
C CYS A 497 4.87 13.29 -1.07
N GLY A 498 5.19 12.32 -1.94
CA GLY A 498 4.62 10.98 -1.84
C GLY A 498 5.04 10.24 -0.57
N MET A 499 6.31 10.37 -0.15
CA MET A 499 6.81 9.82 1.11
C MET A 499 6.11 10.45 2.32
N LEU A 500 5.94 11.77 2.36
CA LEU A 500 5.23 12.46 3.45
C LEU A 500 3.76 12.02 3.53
N ALA A 501 3.04 11.99 2.39
CA ALA A 501 1.66 11.50 2.32
C ALA A 501 1.55 10.04 2.77
N GLY A 502 2.47 9.18 2.31
CA GLY A 502 2.53 7.77 2.67
C GLY A 502 2.85 7.54 4.15
N SER A 503 3.72 8.38 4.74
CA SER A 503 4.07 8.33 6.17
C SER A 503 2.91 8.75 7.08
N MET A 504 1.93 9.45 6.55
CA MET A 504 0.70 9.81 7.25
C MET A 504 -0.50 8.95 6.83
N THR A 505 -0.27 8.01 5.92
CA THR A 505 -1.32 7.11 5.38
C THR A 505 -2.53 7.84 4.78
N ASP A 506 -2.30 9.03 4.21
CA ASP A 506 -3.34 9.97 3.79
C ASP A 506 -3.53 10.02 2.27
N PRO A 507 -4.60 9.40 1.72
CA PRO A 507 -4.92 9.45 0.29
C PRO A 507 -5.24 10.86 -0.24
N PRO A 508 -5.93 11.76 0.49
CA PRO A 508 -6.09 13.15 0.09
C PRO A 508 -4.76 13.87 -0.16
N ALA A 509 -3.76 13.68 0.70
CA ALA A 509 -2.44 14.26 0.51
C ALA A 509 -1.71 13.65 -0.69
N LEU A 510 -1.90 12.35 -0.97
CA LEU A 510 -1.39 11.74 -2.21
C LEU A 510 -2.05 12.35 -3.45
N ALA A 511 -3.37 12.56 -3.43
CA ALA A 511 -4.08 13.18 -4.54
C ALA A 511 -3.55 14.60 -4.82
N PHE A 512 -3.30 15.37 -3.77
CA PHE A 512 -2.64 16.68 -3.88
C PHE A 512 -1.23 16.56 -4.50
N ALA A 513 -0.41 15.64 -3.99
CA ALA A 513 0.95 15.42 -4.48
C ALA A 513 0.99 15.00 -5.97
N ASN A 514 0.06 14.14 -6.40
CA ASN A 514 -0.09 13.76 -7.80
C ASN A 514 -0.54 14.92 -8.70
N ASN A 515 -1.38 15.83 -8.19
CA ASN A 515 -1.83 17.01 -8.93
C ASN A 515 -0.72 18.06 -9.12
N LEU A 516 0.37 18.01 -8.34
CA LEU A 516 1.53 18.89 -8.57
C LEU A 516 2.18 18.63 -9.95
N HIS A 517 2.24 17.36 -10.38
CA HIS A 517 2.70 16.96 -11.70
C HIS A 517 2.13 15.58 -12.07
N ALA A 518 1.05 15.57 -12.84
CA ALA A 518 0.22 14.40 -13.08
C ALA A 518 0.94 13.24 -13.82
N THR A 519 1.96 13.53 -14.62
CA THR A 519 2.64 12.53 -15.47
C THR A 519 3.87 11.89 -14.82
N SER A 520 4.45 12.48 -13.75
CA SER A 520 5.72 12.00 -13.20
C SER A 520 5.62 10.66 -12.47
N GLY A 521 4.46 10.31 -11.90
CA GLY A 521 4.26 9.09 -11.10
C GLY A 521 5.10 8.99 -9.81
N ALA A 522 6.01 9.92 -9.57
CA ALA A 522 6.98 9.90 -8.46
C ALA A 522 6.31 9.85 -7.09
N ALA A 523 5.28 10.66 -6.89
CA ALA A 523 4.56 10.71 -5.63
C ALA A 523 3.78 9.41 -5.36
N ALA A 524 3.10 8.86 -6.36
CA ALA A 524 2.38 7.61 -6.23
C ALA A 524 3.31 6.44 -5.90
N LEU A 525 4.47 6.37 -6.56
CA LEU A 525 5.46 5.32 -6.33
C LEU A 525 6.05 5.38 -4.92
N SER A 526 6.47 6.56 -4.47
CA SER A 526 7.05 6.72 -3.13
C SER A 526 6.02 6.52 -2.02
N TYR A 527 4.79 6.96 -2.21
CA TYR A 527 3.66 6.65 -1.32
C TYR A 527 3.48 5.13 -1.18
N ALA A 528 3.34 4.42 -2.30
CA ALA A 528 3.14 2.98 -2.31
C ALA A 528 4.32 2.21 -1.66
N THR A 529 5.53 2.75 -1.75
CA THR A 529 6.74 2.16 -1.16
C THR A 529 6.73 2.22 0.37
N VAL A 530 6.32 3.35 0.97
CA VAL A 530 6.39 3.55 2.43
C VAL A 530 5.11 3.15 3.15
N TYR A 531 3.96 3.22 2.49
CA TYR A 531 2.64 2.97 3.07
C TYR A 531 2.53 1.64 3.83
N PRO A 532 3.03 0.49 3.32
CA PRO A 532 2.88 -0.79 4.00
C PRO A 532 3.57 -0.84 5.36
N LEU A 533 4.83 -0.39 5.42
CA LEU A 533 5.60 -0.36 6.66
C LEU A 533 4.98 0.63 7.66
N VAL A 534 4.62 1.81 7.17
CA VAL A 534 4.04 2.86 8.01
C VAL A 534 2.70 2.43 8.59
N MET A 535 1.83 1.80 7.81
CA MET A 535 0.56 1.30 8.30
C MET A 535 0.76 0.34 9.49
N PHE A 536 1.69 -0.60 9.36
CA PHE A 536 2.05 -1.52 10.44
C PHE A 536 2.58 -0.78 11.68
N LEU A 537 3.54 0.13 11.49
CA LEU A 537 4.13 0.90 12.59
C LEU A 537 3.11 1.79 13.31
N ARG A 538 2.21 2.44 12.56
CA ARG A 538 1.16 3.30 13.13
C ARG A 538 0.17 2.53 14.00
N ILE A 539 -0.14 1.28 13.66
CA ILE A 539 -0.98 0.41 14.48
C ILE A 539 -0.29 0.01 15.79
N ILE A 540 1.02 -0.23 15.74
CA ILE A 540 1.79 -0.64 16.93
C ILE A 540 2.09 0.55 17.84
N THR A 541 2.31 1.75 17.31
CA THR A 541 2.74 2.91 18.10
C THR A 541 1.82 3.23 19.28
N PRO A 542 0.47 3.35 19.15
CA PRO A 542 -0.40 3.62 20.29
C PRO A 542 -0.39 2.49 21.31
N GLN A 543 -0.21 1.24 20.88
CA GLN A 543 -0.09 0.09 21.80
C GLN A 543 1.20 0.20 22.63
N LEU A 544 2.33 0.52 21.98
CA LEU A 544 3.61 0.72 22.68
C LEU A 544 3.55 1.90 23.65
N LEU A 545 2.95 3.02 23.25
CA LEU A 545 2.77 4.17 24.13
C LEU A 545 1.86 3.85 25.31
N ALA A 546 0.75 3.15 25.09
CA ALA A 546 -0.16 2.74 26.14
C ALA A 546 0.55 1.88 27.19
N VAL A 547 1.29 0.87 26.76
CA VAL A 547 2.02 -0.01 27.68
C VAL A 547 3.15 0.71 28.38
N LEU A 548 3.89 1.59 27.68
CA LEU A 548 5.00 2.36 28.25
C LEU A 548 4.52 3.27 29.39
N PHE A 549 3.39 3.94 29.21
CA PHE A 549 2.89 4.89 30.19
C PHE A 549 2.02 4.25 31.28
N TRP A 550 1.33 3.13 30.99
CA TRP A 550 0.58 2.39 31.98
C TRP A 550 1.44 1.84 33.14
N GLY A 551 2.68 1.43 32.83
CA GLY A 551 3.61 0.94 33.87
C GLY A 551 4.31 2.05 34.67
N MET A 552 4.05 3.33 34.34
CA MET A 552 4.66 4.51 34.97
C MET A 552 3.63 5.35 35.78
N SER A 553 2.34 5.05 35.67
CA SER A 553 1.24 5.57 36.47
C SER A 553 0.92 4.55 37.59
#